data_4e0ad5d1aff6d0b1d577272c404fc309
#
_entry.id   4e0ad5d1aff6d0b1d577272c404fc309
#
_cell.length_a   1.000
_cell.length_b   1.000
_cell.length_c   1.000
_cell.angle_alpha   90.00
_cell.angle_beta   90.00
_cell.angle_gamma   90.00
#
_symmetry.space_group_name_H-M   'P 1'
#
loop_
_entity.id
_entity.type
_entity.pdbx_description
1 polymer ?
#
loop_
_entity_poly.entity_id
_entity_poly.type
_entity_poly.pdbx_seq_one_letter_code
_entity_poly.pdbx_strand_id
1 'polypeptide(L)'
;MNMEFRRKMPTPQAIKEMYPITPELAERKKITDVALRKIFTGEDDRLLLVIGPCSADREDSVLDYISRLRTVQEKVADKILIVPRVYTNKPRTTGDGYKGMLHQPDPNSSPDMLRGLIAIRKMHMKVIAETGFSCADEMLYPENHHYLSDMLSYVAVGARSAENQLHRLTASGLDLPVGMKNPTSGDLSVMMNSITAAQHPHTFVYSNWEVQSKGNPLAHAILRGSSNKYGRTIPNYHYEDIKILCELYAKSGLKNPAVVIDTNHSNSGKQWDEQPRIAKEILHSTRHSDDILHLVKGLMIESYIEDGNQKPDGGVYGKSITDACIGWDKTERLIYELADLR
;
A
#
# COMPACT_ATOMS: atom_id res chain seq x y z
N MET A 1 29.16 9.20 -19.10
CA MET A 1 27.90 8.98 -18.36
C MET A 1 26.89 9.97 -18.91
N ASN A 2 25.70 9.53 -19.28
CA ASN A 2 24.66 10.40 -19.85
C ASN A 2 23.69 10.88 -18.75
N MET A 3 24.23 11.52 -17.70
CA MET A 3 23.52 12.07 -16.55
C MET A 3 24.13 13.40 -16.13
N GLU A 4 23.29 14.34 -15.77
CA GLU A 4 23.66 15.63 -15.19
C GLU A 4 23.41 15.60 -13.68
N PHE A 5 24.43 15.88 -12.88
CA PHE A 5 24.31 15.95 -11.42
C PHE A 5 23.85 17.37 -11.03
N ARG A 6 22.55 17.54 -10.80
CA ARG A 6 21.91 18.86 -10.56
C ARG A 6 22.09 19.38 -9.15
N ARG A 7 21.90 18.53 -8.14
CA ARG A 7 22.08 18.87 -6.73
C ARG A 7 22.36 17.63 -5.89
N LYS A 8 23.09 17.79 -4.79
CA LYS A 8 23.20 16.77 -3.74
C LYS A 8 21.92 16.79 -2.90
N MET A 9 21.28 15.63 -2.74
CA MET A 9 20.10 15.50 -1.89
C MET A 9 20.51 15.42 -0.41
N PRO A 10 19.71 16.00 0.50
CA PRO A 10 19.92 15.79 1.95
C PRO A 10 19.75 14.31 2.29
N THR A 11 20.45 13.86 3.32
CA THR A 11 20.29 12.49 3.82
C THR A 11 18.91 12.32 4.47
N PRO A 12 18.39 11.07 4.54
CA PRO A 12 17.16 10.81 5.31
C PRO A 12 17.22 11.33 6.73
N GLN A 13 18.35 11.19 7.41
CA GLN A 13 18.55 11.70 8.76
C GLN A 13 18.41 13.23 8.82
N ALA A 14 19.02 13.95 7.88
CA ALA A 14 18.92 15.43 7.83
C ALA A 14 17.48 15.89 7.61
N ILE A 15 16.69 15.21 6.76
CA ILE A 15 15.28 15.53 6.56
C ILE A 15 14.45 15.23 7.83
N LYS A 16 14.72 14.13 8.53
CA LYS A 16 14.06 13.80 9.80
C LYS A 16 14.38 14.80 10.91
N GLU A 17 15.59 15.32 10.94
CA GLU A 17 15.99 16.39 11.89
C GLU A 17 15.34 17.74 11.56
N MET A 18 15.18 18.07 10.28
CA MET A 18 14.48 19.29 9.87
C MET A 18 12.96 19.22 10.10
N TYR A 19 12.38 18.04 10.02
CA TYR A 19 10.94 17.79 10.21
C TYR A 19 10.75 16.59 11.14
N PRO A 20 11.06 16.73 12.44
CA PRO A 20 11.00 15.62 13.37
C PRO A 20 9.57 15.20 13.67
N ILE A 21 9.34 13.90 13.82
CA ILE A 21 8.11 13.39 14.41
C ILE A 21 8.13 13.65 15.92
N THR A 22 7.04 14.20 16.46
CA THR A 22 6.92 14.40 17.90
C THR A 22 6.69 13.09 18.64
N PRO A 23 7.01 12.99 19.96
CA PRO A 23 6.71 11.78 20.73
C PRO A 23 5.24 11.37 20.68
N GLU A 24 4.32 12.33 20.64
CA GLU A 24 2.88 12.07 20.51
C GLU A 24 2.54 11.40 19.17
N LEU A 25 3.07 11.91 18.06
CA LEU A 25 2.85 11.33 16.74
C LEU A 25 3.48 9.94 16.62
N ALA A 26 4.67 9.75 17.22
CA ALA A 26 5.31 8.44 17.27
C ALA A 26 4.48 7.41 18.04
N GLU A 27 3.84 7.80 19.15
CA GLU A 27 2.96 6.92 19.91
C GLU A 27 1.68 6.56 19.13
N ARG A 28 1.07 7.51 18.41
CA ARG A 28 -0.08 7.24 17.52
C ARG A 28 0.28 6.21 16.44
N LYS A 29 1.45 6.37 15.81
CA LYS A 29 1.96 5.38 14.86
C LYS A 29 2.13 4.00 15.51
N LYS A 30 2.75 3.93 16.70
CA LYS A 30 2.99 2.68 17.41
C LYS A 30 1.71 1.92 17.74
N ILE A 31 0.62 2.62 18.08
CA ILE A 31 -0.70 2.00 18.26
C ILE A 31 -1.14 1.27 16.99
N THR A 32 -1.01 1.92 15.82
CA THR A 32 -1.32 1.29 14.53
C THR A 32 -0.41 0.11 14.22
N ASP A 33 0.90 0.24 14.47
CA ASP A 33 1.89 -0.83 14.24
C ASP A 33 1.58 -2.08 15.07
N VAL A 34 1.23 -1.90 16.35
CA VAL A 34 0.85 -3.01 17.24
C VAL A 34 -0.43 -3.69 16.76
N ALA A 35 -1.45 -2.91 16.35
CA ALA A 35 -2.70 -3.46 15.84
C ALA A 35 -2.46 -4.25 14.53
N LEU A 36 -1.69 -3.71 13.61
CA LEU A 36 -1.34 -4.40 12.36
C LEU A 36 -0.55 -5.69 12.63
N ARG A 37 0.45 -5.64 13.51
CA ARG A 37 1.20 -6.85 13.89
C ARG A 37 0.26 -7.95 14.38
N LYS A 38 -0.67 -7.63 15.27
CA LYS A 38 -1.64 -8.60 15.80
C LYS A 38 -2.53 -9.21 14.70
N ILE A 39 -2.99 -8.41 13.72
CA ILE A 39 -3.75 -8.94 12.58
C ILE A 39 -2.91 -9.93 11.78
N PHE A 40 -1.65 -9.58 11.47
CA PHE A 40 -0.78 -10.44 10.67
C PHE A 40 -0.30 -11.69 11.42
N THR A 41 -0.19 -11.65 12.75
CA THR A 41 0.14 -12.81 13.59
C THR A 41 -1.08 -13.66 13.97
N GLY A 42 -2.30 -13.22 13.66
CA GLY A 42 -3.54 -13.93 13.99
C GLY A 42 -4.01 -13.74 15.44
N GLU A 43 -3.51 -12.74 16.14
CA GLU A 43 -3.95 -12.36 17.49
C GLU A 43 -5.14 -11.39 17.48
N ASP A 44 -5.49 -10.84 16.31
CA ASP A 44 -6.59 -9.90 16.09
C ASP A 44 -7.31 -10.29 14.80
N ASP A 45 -8.60 -10.56 14.89
CA ASP A 45 -9.40 -11.05 13.76
C ASP A 45 -10.03 -9.94 12.92
N ARG A 46 -9.78 -8.67 13.24
CA ARG A 46 -10.29 -7.56 12.44
C ARG A 46 -9.80 -7.63 10.99
N LEU A 47 -10.66 -7.20 10.08
CA LEU A 47 -10.29 -7.05 8.68
C LEU A 47 -9.42 -5.79 8.51
N LEU A 48 -8.24 -5.95 7.92
CA LEU A 48 -7.43 -4.82 7.48
C LEU A 48 -8.02 -4.20 6.21
N LEU A 49 -8.24 -2.91 6.19
CA LEU A 49 -8.68 -2.18 5.01
C LEU A 49 -7.65 -1.10 4.65
N VAL A 50 -6.82 -1.40 3.63
CA VAL A 50 -5.88 -0.43 3.04
C VAL A 50 -6.62 0.34 1.96
N ILE A 51 -7.08 1.56 2.26
CA ILE A 51 -8.02 2.29 1.39
C ILE A 51 -7.63 3.75 1.20
N GLY A 52 -7.70 4.24 -0.02
CA GLY A 52 -7.41 5.62 -0.38
C GLY A 52 -7.14 5.83 -1.86
N PRO A 53 -6.78 7.05 -2.29
CA PRO A 53 -6.58 7.38 -3.69
C PRO A 53 -5.50 6.51 -4.35
N CYS A 54 -5.62 6.33 -5.65
CA CYS A 54 -4.63 5.62 -6.45
C CYS A 54 -3.23 6.25 -6.30
N SER A 55 -3.16 7.58 -6.27
CA SER A 55 -1.99 8.35 -5.84
C SER A 55 -2.41 9.60 -5.09
N ALA A 56 -1.63 9.94 -4.06
CA ALA A 56 -1.74 11.24 -3.41
C ALA A 56 -1.27 12.34 -4.38
N ASP A 57 -2.14 13.30 -4.65
CA ASP A 57 -1.89 14.39 -5.60
C ASP A 57 -1.92 15.77 -4.95
N ARG A 58 -2.79 15.98 -3.97
CA ARG A 58 -2.99 17.25 -3.26
C ARG A 58 -3.16 17.01 -1.77
N GLU A 59 -2.45 17.82 -0.96
CA GLU A 59 -2.49 17.68 0.50
C GLU A 59 -3.91 17.91 1.06
N ASP A 60 -4.60 18.96 0.60
CA ASP A 60 -5.91 19.35 1.10
C ASP A 60 -6.99 18.27 0.88
N SER A 61 -7.10 17.74 -0.32
CA SER A 61 -8.11 16.72 -0.64
C SER A 61 -7.77 15.36 -0.05
N VAL A 62 -6.49 15.02 0.09
CA VAL A 62 -6.06 13.79 0.79
C VAL A 62 -6.41 13.87 2.28
N LEU A 63 -6.15 15.00 2.94
CA LEU A 63 -6.51 15.20 4.35
C LEU A 63 -8.02 15.19 4.58
N ASP A 64 -8.81 15.85 3.72
CA ASP A 64 -10.27 15.80 3.77
C ASP A 64 -10.77 14.35 3.68
N TYR A 65 -10.30 13.60 2.68
CA TYR A 65 -10.67 12.20 2.52
C TYR A 65 -10.34 11.35 3.75
N ILE A 66 -9.13 11.49 4.30
CA ILE A 66 -8.69 10.71 5.47
C ILE A 66 -9.46 11.13 6.74
N SER A 67 -9.81 12.41 6.88
CA SER A 67 -10.65 12.88 7.98
C SER A 67 -12.05 12.25 7.96
N ARG A 68 -12.62 12.07 6.78
CA ARG A 68 -13.88 11.31 6.62
C ARG A 68 -13.70 9.84 7.00
N LEU A 69 -12.60 9.20 6.58
CA LEU A 69 -12.28 7.83 7.00
C LEU A 69 -12.17 7.69 8.52
N ARG A 70 -11.65 8.71 9.22
CA ARG A 70 -11.55 8.70 10.68
C ARG A 70 -12.91 8.57 11.34
N THR A 71 -13.89 9.32 10.86
CA THR A 71 -15.26 9.26 11.38
C THR A 71 -15.90 7.87 11.17
N VAL A 72 -15.62 7.23 10.02
CA VAL A 72 -16.10 5.88 9.75
C VAL A 72 -15.36 4.84 10.62
N GLN A 73 -14.03 4.98 10.78
CA GLN A 73 -13.24 4.07 11.61
C GLN A 73 -13.77 3.96 13.03
N GLU A 74 -14.22 5.05 13.63
CA GLU A 74 -14.78 5.05 14.99
C GLU A 74 -16.02 4.15 15.13
N LYS A 75 -16.79 4.01 14.06
CA LYS A 75 -18.02 3.21 14.03
C LYS A 75 -17.80 1.73 13.72
N VAL A 76 -16.65 1.38 13.14
CA VAL A 76 -16.33 -0.01 12.71
C VAL A 76 -15.06 -0.57 13.37
N ALA A 77 -14.55 0.11 14.40
CA ALA A 77 -13.24 -0.18 15.01
C ALA A 77 -13.14 -1.58 15.63
N ASP A 78 -14.25 -2.18 16.01
CA ASP A 78 -14.36 -3.54 16.55
C ASP A 78 -14.19 -4.62 15.46
N LYS A 79 -14.45 -4.31 14.20
CA LYS A 79 -14.48 -5.26 13.08
C LYS A 79 -13.44 -4.96 11.99
N ILE A 80 -13.11 -3.69 11.79
CA ILE A 80 -12.23 -3.24 10.70
C ILE A 80 -11.15 -2.33 11.26
N LEU A 81 -9.90 -2.56 10.85
CA LEU A 81 -8.80 -1.63 11.00
C LEU A 81 -8.53 -0.94 9.66
N ILE A 82 -8.79 0.36 9.58
CA ILE A 82 -8.49 1.17 8.39
C ILE A 82 -7.04 1.66 8.46
N VAL A 83 -6.30 1.47 7.36
CA VAL A 83 -5.00 2.08 7.11
C VAL A 83 -5.12 2.91 5.83
N PRO A 84 -5.08 4.25 5.93
CA PRO A 84 -5.20 5.09 4.75
C PRO A 84 -4.08 4.83 3.75
N ARG A 85 -4.44 4.67 2.48
CA ARG A 85 -3.52 4.56 1.37
C ARG A 85 -3.12 5.96 0.92
N VAL A 86 -1.88 6.36 1.21
CA VAL A 86 -1.28 7.63 0.80
C VAL A 86 -0.08 7.32 -0.06
N TYR A 87 -0.34 6.88 -1.29
CA TYR A 87 0.71 6.50 -2.23
C TYR A 87 1.32 7.76 -2.86
N THR A 88 2.55 8.05 -2.47
CA THR A 88 3.29 9.26 -2.87
C THR A 88 4.10 9.08 -4.14
N ASN A 89 4.17 7.85 -4.65
CA ASN A 89 4.85 7.48 -5.87
C ASN A 89 3.90 6.78 -6.85
N LYS A 90 4.11 6.97 -8.15
CA LYS A 90 3.37 6.26 -9.18
C LYS A 90 4.34 5.68 -10.22
N PRO A 91 4.46 4.34 -10.31
CA PRO A 91 5.29 3.72 -11.33
C PRO A 91 4.69 3.93 -12.72
N ARG A 92 5.53 4.35 -13.69
CA ARG A 92 5.13 4.58 -15.09
C ARG A 92 5.99 3.74 -16.02
N THR A 93 5.37 2.82 -16.73
CA THR A 93 6.07 1.86 -17.61
C THR A 93 6.81 2.58 -18.74
N THR A 94 6.21 3.61 -19.34
CA THR A 94 6.80 4.41 -20.43
C THR A 94 7.51 5.66 -19.94
N GLY A 95 7.39 5.98 -18.64
CA GLY A 95 7.94 7.22 -18.07
C GLY A 95 7.03 8.44 -18.22
N ASP A 96 5.89 8.32 -18.92
CA ASP A 96 4.94 9.42 -19.15
C ASP A 96 3.89 9.55 -18.05
N GLY A 97 3.36 10.78 -17.86
CA GLY A 97 2.29 11.11 -16.93
C GLY A 97 2.78 11.42 -15.52
N TYR A 98 1.84 11.72 -14.63
CA TYR A 98 2.11 12.05 -13.22
C TYR A 98 2.82 10.92 -12.49
N LYS A 99 3.97 11.22 -11.87
CA LYS A 99 4.86 10.23 -11.22
C LYS A 99 4.72 10.18 -9.70
N GLY A 100 3.71 10.86 -9.14
CA GLY A 100 3.49 10.97 -7.71
C GLY A 100 4.07 12.24 -7.10
N MET A 101 3.60 12.56 -5.89
CA MET A 101 3.97 13.78 -5.16
C MET A 101 5.47 13.89 -4.87
N LEU A 102 6.16 12.74 -4.71
CA LEU A 102 7.62 12.75 -4.55
C LEU A 102 8.35 13.42 -5.72
N HIS A 103 7.90 13.18 -6.94
CA HIS A 103 8.49 13.78 -8.14
C HIS A 103 7.92 15.15 -8.46
N GLN A 104 6.61 15.29 -8.29
CA GLN A 104 5.80 16.43 -8.70
C GLN A 104 4.84 16.81 -7.58
N PRO A 105 5.32 17.55 -6.52
CA PRO A 105 4.47 18.00 -5.43
C PRO A 105 3.35 18.95 -5.90
N ASP A 106 3.53 19.56 -7.06
CA ASP A 106 2.49 20.20 -7.84
C ASP A 106 2.39 19.46 -9.18
N PRO A 107 1.25 18.76 -9.45
CA PRO A 107 1.08 17.93 -10.65
C PRO A 107 1.27 18.68 -11.98
N ASN A 108 1.09 20.00 -11.98
CA ASN A 108 1.21 20.86 -13.16
C ASN A 108 2.61 21.48 -13.34
N SER A 109 3.52 21.25 -12.40
CA SER A 109 4.88 21.79 -12.42
C SER A 109 5.91 20.77 -12.91
N SER A 110 7.10 21.25 -13.27
CA SER A 110 8.25 20.38 -13.55
C SER A 110 8.69 19.63 -12.30
N PRO A 111 9.32 18.43 -12.44
CA PRO A 111 9.79 17.63 -11.30
C PRO A 111 10.77 18.38 -10.38
N ASP A 112 10.55 18.31 -9.07
CA ASP A 112 11.45 18.78 -8.02
C ASP A 112 11.48 17.76 -6.86
N MET A 113 12.49 16.89 -6.88
CA MET A 113 12.63 15.79 -5.92
C MET A 113 12.84 16.27 -4.48
N LEU A 114 13.55 17.40 -4.25
CA LEU A 114 13.76 17.90 -2.90
C LEU A 114 12.45 18.44 -2.31
N ARG A 115 11.75 19.24 -3.09
CA ARG A 115 10.44 19.77 -2.71
C ARG A 115 9.43 18.65 -2.49
N GLY A 116 9.51 17.59 -3.32
CA GLY A 116 8.71 16.38 -3.20
C GLY A 116 8.97 15.64 -1.89
N LEU A 117 10.24 15.37 -1.53
CA LEU A 117 10.61 14.73 -0.26
C LEU A 117 10.05 15.48 0.96
N ILE A 118 10.15 16.80 0.95
CA ILE A 118 9.60 17.64 2.02
C ILE A 118 8.06 17.57 2.04
N ALA A 119 7.42 17.63 0.87
CA ALA A 119 5.97 17.61 0.75
C ALA A 119 5.37 16.29 1.29
N ILE A 120 5.92 15.14 0.86
CA ILE A 120 5.42 13.84 1.32
C ILE A 120 5.61 13.64 2.83
N ARG A 121 6.76 14.07 3.38
CA ARG A 121 6.98 14.00 4.82
C ARG A 121 6.00 14.86 5.60
N LYS A 122 5.80 16.11 5.19
CA LYS A 122 4.82 17.03 5.81
C LYS A 122 3.39 16.49 5.71
N MET A 123 3.00 15.92 4.57
CA MET A 123 1.68 15.30 4.41
C MET A 123 1.46 14.18 5.41
N HIS A 124 2.39 13.23 5.53
CA HIS A 124 2.26 12.13 6.49
C HIS A 124 2.23 12.63 7.94
N MET A 125 3.04 13.63 8.29
CA MET A 125 3.00 14.25 9.62
C MET A 125 1.63 14.85 9.92
N LYS A 126 1.05 15.59 8.97
CA LYS A 126 -0.30 16.19 9.11
C LYS A 126 -1.37 15.12 9.24
N VAL A 127 -1.32 14.07 8.43
CA VAL A 127 -2.27 12.96 8.53
C VAL A 127 -2.26 12.37 9.94
N ILE A 128 -1.09 12.05 10.50
CA ILE A 128 -1.00 11.50 11.86
C ILE A 128 -1.49 12.51 12.89
N ALA A 129 -1.13 13.78 12.75
CA ALA A 129 -1.49 14.83 13.69
C ALA A 129 -3.00 15.10 13.73
N GLU A 130 -3.63 15.23 12.57
CA GLU A 130 -5.03 15.66 12.44
C GLU A 130 -6.01 14.50 12.59
N THR A 131 -5.63 13.28 12.13
CA THR A 131 -6.54 12.14 12.09
C THR A 131 -6.16 10.97 13.01
N GLY A 132 -4.93 10.96 13.50
CA GLY A 132 -4.39 9.85 14.28
C GLY A 132 -4.03 8.61 13.46
N PHE A 133 -4.26 8.60 12.15
CA PHE A 133 -3.88 7.50 11.28
C PHE A 133 -2.40 7.54 10.90
N SER A 134 -1.72 6.39 11.00
CA SER A 134 -0.50 6.12 10.25
C SER A 134 -0.87 5.38 8.96
N CYS A 135 -0.15 5.66 7.87
CA CYS A 135 -0.59 5.32 6.52
C CYS A 135 0.18 4.16 5.89
N ALA A 136 -0.33 3.72 4.73
CA ALA A 136 0.35 2.88 3.78
C ALA A 136 0.93 3.69 2.64
N ASP A 137 2.14 3.35 2.16
CA ASP A 137 2.71 3.87 0.91
C ASP A 137 3.33 2.73 0.07
N GLU A 138 3.49 2.97 -1.23
CA GLU A 138 4.19 2.04 -2.12
C GLU A 138 5.69 2.37 -2.14
N MET A 139 6.52 1.38 -1.79
CA MET A 139 7.97 1.48 -1.90
C MET A 139 8.39 1.32 -3.37
N LEU A 140 8.28 2.40 -4.15
CA LEU A 140 8.75 2.41 -5.53
C LEU A 140 10.28 2.49 -5.60
N TYR A 141 10.87 3.28 -4.71
CA TYR A 141 12.31 3.43 -4.56
C TYR A 141 12.71 3.07 -3.13
N PRO A 142 13.41 1.95 -2.91
CA PRO A 142 13.80 1.50 -1.58
C PRO A 142 14.54 2.57 -0.77
N GLU A 143 15.45 3.32 -1.41
CA GLU A 143 16.20 4.39 -0.74
C GLU A 143 15.30 5.52 -0.23
N ASN A 144 14.21 5.83 -0.95
CA ASN A 144 13.31 6.91 -0.58
C ASN A 144 12.39 6.54 0.60
N HIS A 145 12.12 5.26 0.79
CA HIS A 145 11.36 4.79 1.96
C HIS A 145 11.99 5.25 3.28
N HIS A 146 13.31 5.34 3.36
CA HIS A 146 14.02 5.75 4.58
C HIS A 146 13.63 7.15 5.06
N TYR A 147 13.19 8.06 4.17
CA TYR A 147 12.71 9.40 4.55
C TYR A 147 11.37 9.39 5.29
N LEU A 148 10.59 8.30 5.19
CA LEU A 148 9.26 8.13 5.76
C LEU A 148 9.18 6.97 6.77
N SER A 149 10.28 6.25 7.02
CA SER A 149 10.29 5.01 7.80
C SER A 149 9.80 5.15 9.24
N ASP A 150 9.84 6.36 9.80
CA ASP A 150 9.36 6.71 11.14
C ASP A 150 7.86 7.06 11.17
N MET A 151 7.15 7.03 10.04
CA MET A 151 5.73 7.45 9.94
C MET A 151 4.82 6.42 9.28
N LEU A 152 5.35 5.53 8.44
CA LEU A 152 4.55 4.52 7.75
C LEU A 152 4.33 3.29 8.64
N SER A 153 3.12 2.74 8.59
CA SER A 153 2.77 1.49 9.29
C SER A 153 2.55 0.30 8.34
N TYR A 154 2.44 0.54 7.04
CA TYR A 154 2.30 -0.48 6.02
C TYR A 154 3.05 -0.08 4.74
N VAL A 155 3.70 -1.04 4.10
CA VAL A 155 4.39 -0.82 2.83
C VAL A 155 3.95 -1.84 1.80
N ALA A 156 3.68 -1.38 0.57
CA ALA A 156 3.47 -2.27 -0.56
C ALA A 156 4.68 -2.24 -1.50
N VAL A 157 5.05 -3.41 -2.02
CA VAL A 157 5.98 -3.54 -3.15
C VAL A 157 5.17 -3.79 -4.40
N GLY A 158 5.28 -2.90 -5.36
CA GLY A 158 4.50 -2.92 -6.60
C GLY A 158 4.81 -4.12 -7.50
N ALA A 159 3.86 -4.47 -8.36
CA ALA A 159 3.97 -5.63 -9.26
C ALA A 159 5.20 -5.62 -10.19
N ARG A 160 5.68 -4.42 -10.56
CA ARG A 160 6.88 -4.26 -11.41
C ARG A 160 8.19 -4.34 -10.60
N SER A 161 8.11 -4.26 -9.28
CA SER A 161 9.24 -4.25 -8.35
C SER A 161 9.41 -5.56 -7.59
N ALA A 162 8.46 -6.47 -7.65
CA ALA A 162 8.48 -7.73 -6.89
C ALA A 162 9.68 -8.64 -7.23
N GLU A 163 10.22 -8.55 -8.45
CA GLU A 163 11.41 -9.29 -8.87
C GLU A 163 12.72 -8.58 -8.52
N ASN A 164 12.67 -7.30 -8.18
CA ASN A 164 13.86 -6.50 -7.93
C ASN A 164 14.52 -6.89 -6.61
N GLN A 165 15.82 -7.22 -6.67
CA GLN A 165 16.57 -7.69 -5.51
C GLN A 165 16.62 -6.67 -4.38
N LEU A 166 16.85 -5.39 -4.67
CA LEU A 166 16.96 -4.37 -3.63
C LEU A 166 15.64 -4.17 -2.87
N HIS A 167 14.48 -4.29 -3.53
CA HIS A 167 13.18 -4.24 -2.85
C HIS A 167 13.01 -5.40 -1.86
N ARG A 168 13.38 -6.63 -2.26
CA ARG A 168 13.32 -7.82 -1.40
C ARG A 168 14.23 -7.68 -0.19
N LEU A 169 15.47 -7.23 -0.41
CA LEU A 169 16.46 -7.03 0.66
C LEU A 169 16.02 -5.92 1.61
N THR A 170 15.53 -4.79 1.09
CA THR A 170 15.01 -3.70 1.93
C THR A 170 13.82 -4.18 2.75
N ALA A 171 12.87 -4.89 2.14
CA ALA A 171 11.71 -5.44 2.83
C ALA A 171 12.10 -6.36 4.00
N SER A 172 13.21 -7.11 3.88
CA SER A 172 13.73 -7.99 4.95
C SER A 172 14.24 -7.24 6.17
N GLY A 173 14.54 -5.95 6.02
CA GLY A 173 15.03 -5.09 7.11
C GLY A 173 13.94 -4.23 7.76
N LEU A 174 12.70 -4.24 7.24
CA LEU A 174 11.61 -3.43 7.80
C LEU A 174 10.90 -4.15 8.95
N ASP A 175 10.55 -3.40 10.00
CA ASP A 175 9.81 -3.91 11.16
C ASP A 175 8.32 -3.50 11.12
N LEU A 176 7.69 -3.71 9.96
CA LEU A 176 6.28 -3.44 9.69
C LEU A 176 5.77 -4.38 8.58
N PRO A 177 4.45 -4.55 8.41
CA PRO A 177 3.90 -5.34 7.32
C PRO A 177 4.33 -4.84 5.94
N VAL A 178 4.89 -5.75 5.12
CA VAL A 178 5.27 -5.48 3.74
C VAL A 178 4.54 -6.42 2.81
N GLY A 179 3.65 -5.87 2.00
CA GLY A 179 2.88 -6.63 1.01
C GLY A 179 3.62 -6.73 -0.33
N MET A 180 3.90 -7.96 -0.79
CA MET A 180 4.51 -8.24 -2.08
C MET A 180 3.40 -8.50 -3.11
N LYS A 181 3.21 -7.57 -4.07
CA LYS A 181 2.25 -7.80 -5.16
C LYS A 181 2.74 -8.90 -6.09
N ASN A 182 1.83 -9.78 -6.54
CA ASN A 182 2.17 -10.65 -7.65
C ASN A 182 2.56 -9.80 -8.88
N PRO A 183 3.55 -10.26 -9.70
CA PRO A 183 3.96 -9.53 -10.89
C PRO A 183 2.81 -9.40 -11.90
N THR A 184 2.96 -8.49 -12.86
CA THR A 184 1.93 -8.24 -13.88
C THR A 184 1.62 -9.46 -14.74
N SER A 185 2.57 -10.40 -14.88
CA SER A 185 2.38 -11.70 -15.54
C SER A 185 1.45 -12.65 -14.78
N GLY A 186 1.26 -12.44 -13.46
CA GLY A 186 0.45 -13.31 -12.61
C GLY A 186 1.22 -14.49 -11.99
N ASP A 187 2.53 -14.56 -12.16
CA ASP A 187 3.34 -15.67 -11.62
C ASP A 187 3.42 -15.61 -10.09
N LEU A 188 2.68 -16.51 -9.44
CA LEU A 188 2.64 -16.63 -7.98
C LEU A 188 3.96 -17.15 -7.41
N SER A 189 4.74 -17.92 -8.18
CA SER A 189 6.04 -18.42 -7.70
C SER A 189 7.03 -17.26 -7.48
N VAL A 190 7.02 -16.27 -8.35
CA VAL A 190 7.82 -15.04 -8.21
C VAL A 190 7.42 -14.27 -6.96
N MET A 191 6.10 -14.14 -6.68
CA MET A 191 5.59 -13.49 -5.48
C MET A 191 6.02 -14.26 -4.22
N MET A 192 5.87 -15.58 -4.20
CA MET A 192 6.29 -16.43 -3.06
C MET A 192 7.80 -16.33 -2.82
N ASN A 193 8.61 -16.34 -3.87
CA ASN A 193 10.06 -16.12 -3.78
C ASN A 193 10.40 -14.74 -3.20
N SER A 194 9.62 -13.71 -3.54
CA SER A 194 9.79 -12.36 -2.98
C SER A 194 9.51 -12.33 -1.48
N ILE A 195 8.44 -13.00 -1.04
CA ILE A 195 8.09 -13.12 0.38
C ILE A 195 9.18 -13.93 1.12
N THR A 196 9.61 -15.04 0.52
CA THR A 196 10.69 -15.87 1.09
C THR A 196 11.95 -15.04 1.30
N ALA A 197 12.41 -14.32 0.28
CA ALA A 197 13.56 -13.44 0.40
C ALA A 197 13.37 -12.36 1.49
N ALA A 198 12.18 -11.74 1.55
CA ALA A 198 11.89 -10.72 2.57
C ALA A 198 11.84 -11.30 4.00
N GLN A 199 11.49 -12.57 4.17
CA GLN A 199 11.47 -13.21 5.50
C GLN A 199 12.84 -13.72 5.96
N HIS A 200 13.86 -13.76 5.07
CA HIS A 200 15.23 -14.20 5.41
C HIS A 200 16.15 -13.02 5.72
N PRO A 201 17.19 -13.22 6.56
CA PRO A 201 18.22 -12.23 6.80
C PRO A 201 19.18 -12.10 5.60
N HIS A 202 19.66 -10.87 5.36
CA HIS A 202 20.60 -10.58 4.27
C HIS A 202 21.65 -9.54 4.71
N THR A 203 22.84 -9.61 4.08
CA THR A 203 23.84 -8.55 4.15
C THR A 203 23.90 -7.82 2.81
N PHE A 204 23.76 -6.50 2.82
CA PHE A 204 23.72 -5.68 1.59
C PHE A 204 24.07 -4.21 1.86
N VAL A 205 24.28 -3.45 0.80
CA VAL A 205 24.52 -2.00 0.91
C VAL A 205 23.19 -1.25 0.90
N TYR A 206 22.94 -0.46 1.94
CA TYR A 206 21.76 0.40 2.08
C TYR A 206 22.15 1.79 2.58
N SER A 207 21.82 2.84 1.84
CA SER A 207 22.17 4.24 2.18
C SER A 207 23.65 4.45 2.54
N ASN A 208 24.56 3.87 1.75
CA ASN A 208 26.02 3.88 1.95
C ASN A 208 26.55 3.13 3.19
N TRP A 209 25.71 2.26 3.80
CA TRP A 209 26.11 1.38 4.89
C TRP A 209 26.07 -0.09 4.44
N GLU A 210 27.03 -0.89 4.88
CA GLU A 210 26.83 -2.34 4.93
C GLU A 210 25.87 -2.64 6.09
N VAL A 211 24.72 -3.22 5.76
CA VAL A 211 23.68 -3.57 6.73
C VAL A 211 23.42 -5.06 6.74
N GLN A 212 23.04 -5.59 7.90
CA GLN A 212 22.50 -6.93 8.04
C GLN A 212 21.06 -6.87 8.50
N SER A 213 20.14 -7.31 7.63
CA SER A 213 18.72 -7.45 8.01
C SER A 213 18.48 -8.71 8.83
N LYS A 214 17.34 -8.77 9.53
CA LYS A 214 16.96 -9.91 10.39
C LYS A 214 15.90 -10.81 9.75
N GLY A 215 15.39 -10.42 8.59
CA GLY A 215 14.19 -10.99 7.99
C GLY A 215 12.91 -10.38 8.58
N ASN A 216 11.91 -10.18 7.75
CA ASN A 216 10.61 -9.59 8.12
C ASN A 216 9.52 -10.66 8.15
N PRO A 217 9.13 -11.18 9.32
CA PRO A 217 8.10 -12.23 9.42
C PRO A 217 6.69 -11.75 9.06
N LEU A 218 6.48 -10.44 8.82
CA LEU A 218 5.22 -9.85 8.40
C LEU A 218 5.15 -9.57 6.89
N ALA A 219 6.20 -9.98 6.13
CA ALA A 219 6.14 -9.95 4.66
C ALA A 219 5.09 -10.95 4.16
N HIS A 220 4.19 -10.50 3.30
CA HIS A 220 3.00 -11.24 2.89
C HIS A 220 2.61 -10.99 1.43
N ALA A 221 1.64 -11.74 0.92
CA ALA A 221 1.14 -11.64 -0.45
C ALA A 221 0.15 -10.47 -0.64
N ILE A 222 0.21 -9.84 -1.83
CA ILE A 222 -0.90 -9.02 -2.34
C ILE A 222 -1.33 -9.59 -3.69
N LEU A 223 -2.56 -10.06 -3.80
CA LEU A 223 -3.16 -10.47 -5.07
C LEU A 223 -3.79 -9.26 -5.78
N ARG A 224 -3.35 -8.99 -7.02
CA ARG A 224 -3.82 -7.84 -7.81
C ARG A 224 -4.31 -8.20 -9.21
N GLY A 225 -4.47 -9.51 -9.50
CA GLY A 225 -4.73 -10.03 -10.84
C GLY A 225 -3.51 -9.93 -11.76
N SER A 226 -3.69 -10.29 -13.01
CA SER A 226 -2.64 -10.32 -14.02
C SER A 226 -3.13 -9.79 -15.36
N SER A 227 -2.19 -9.60 -16.30
CA SER A 227 -2.49 -9.31 -17.70
C SER A 227 -1.68 -10.24 -18.57
N ASN A 228 -2.35 -10.94 -19.49
CA ASN A 228 -1.65 -11.83 -20.41
C ASN A 228 -1.01 -11.05 -21.57
N LYS A 229 -0.26 -11.76 -22.41
CA LYS A 229 0.45 -11.17 -23.58
C LYS A 229 -0.46 -10.50 -24.62
N TYR A 230 -1.77 -10.75 -24.57
CA TYR A 230 -2.76 -10.14 -25.45
C TYR A 230 -3.48 -8.94 -24.80
N GLY A 231 -3.03 -8.51 -23.60
CA GLY A 231 -3.62 -7.40 -22.86
C GLY A 231 -4.92 -7.74 -22.11
N ARG A 232 -5.36 -9.02 -22.13
CA ARG A 232 -6.53 -9.43 -21.35
C ARG A 232 -6.16 -9.51 -19.87
N THR A 233 -7.00 -8.90 -19.03
CA THR A 233 -6.90 -9.02 -17.57
C THR A 233 -7.45 -10.35 -17.09
N ILE A 234 -6.80 -10.93 -16.08
CA ILE A 234 -7.18 -12.19 -15.44
C ILE A 234 -7.21 -11.91 -13.95
N PRO A 235 -8.37 -11.98 -13.27
CA PRO A 235 -8.47 -11.83 -11.83
C PRO A 235 -7.82 -13.01 -11.11
N ASN A 236 -7.48 -12.82 -9.84
CA ASN A 236 -6.95 -13.88 -8.96
C ASN A 236 -7.46 -13.73 -7.52
N TYR A 237 -8.73 -13.36 -7.36
CA TYR A 237 -9.39 -13.17 -6.06
C TYR A 237 -10.53 -14.18 -5.81
N HIS A 238 -10.84 -15.04 -6.78
CA HIS A 238 -11.90 -16.03 -6.61
C HIS A 238 -11.51 -17.10 -5.58
N TYR A 239 -12.47 -17.83 -5.10
CA TYR A 239 -12.30 -18.88 -4.10
C TYR A 239 -11.15 -19.85 -4.45
N GLU A 240 -11.12 -20.32 -5.70
CA GLU A 240 -10.12 -21.25 -6.20
C GLU A 240 -8.71 -20.64 -6.23
N ASP A 241 -8.59 -19.38 -6.62
CA ASP A 241 -7.31 -18.66 -6.64
C ASP A 241 -6.73 -18.52 -5.24
N ILE A 242 -7.58 -18.18 -4.26
CA ILE A 242 -7.16 -18.07 -2.86
C ILE A 242 -6.77 -19.43 -2.29
N LYS A 243 -7.51 -20.50 -2.64
CA LYS A 243 -7.16 -21.90 -2.23
C LYS A 243 -5.78 -22.30 -2.78
N ILE A 244 -5.46 -21.97 -4.03
CA ILE A 244 -4.12 -22.19 -4.59
C ILE A 244 -3.06 -21.47 -3.74
N LEU A 245 -3.31 -20.25 -3.32
CA LEU A 245 -2.38 -19.51 -2.47
C LEU A 245 -2.24 -20.14 -1.07
N CYS A 246 -3.33 -20.66 -0.48
CA CYS A 246 -3.27 -21.43 0.78
C CYS A 246 -2.32 -22.63 0.65
N GLU A 247 -2.41 -23.38 -0.46
CA GLU A 247 -1.52 -24.52 -0.72
C GLU A 247 -0.08 -24.13 -0.91
N LEU A 248 0.20 -23.00 -1.58
CA LEU A 248 1.55 -22.48 -1.76
C LEU A 248 2.18 -22.08 -0.41
N TYR A 249 1.42 -21.42 0.45
CA TYR A 249 1.88 -21.08 1.80
C TYR A 249 2.12 -22.34 2.65
N ALA A 250 1.23 -23.32 2.62
CA ALA A 250 1.38 -24.58 3.37
C ALA A 250 2.68 -25.33 3.00
N LYS A 251 3.13 -25.22 1.74
CA LYS A 251 4.35 -25.86 1.25
C LYS A 251 5.62 -25.00 1.48
N SER A 252 5.48 -23.71 1.76
CA SER A 252 6.59 -22.76 1.80
C SER A 252 7.36 -22.73 3.12
N GLY A 253 6.75 -23.10 4.23
CA GLY A 253 7.31 -22.94 5.57
C GLY A 253 7.46 -21.50 6.05
N LEU A 254 6.82 -20.53 5.35
CA LEU A 254 6.85 -19.11 5.69
C LEU A 254 6.08 -18.82 6.99
N LYS A 255 6.54 -17.80 7.71
CA LYS A 255 5.87 -17.35 8.94
C LYS A 255 4.67 -16.48 8.60
N ASN A 256 3.66 -16.52 9.46
CA ASN A 256 2.46 -15.67 9.39
C ASN A 256 1.85 -15.62 7.98
N PRO A 257 1.38 -16.75 7.41
CA PRO A 257 0.72 -16.76 6.11
C PRO A 257 -0.40 -15.73 6.05
N ALA A 258 -0.34 -14.84 5.07
CA ALA A 258 -1.30 -13.75 4.96
C ALA A 258 -1.43 -13.26 3.51
N VAL A 259 -2.62 -12.79 3.17
CA VAL A 259 -2.89 -12.11 1.90
C VAL A 259 -3.74 -10.86 2.12
N VAL A 260 -3.38 -9.78 1.44
CA VAL A 260 -4.24 -8.63 1.18
C VAL A 260 -4.68 -8.69 -0.27
N ILE A 261 -5.96 -8.52 -0.56
CA ILE A 261 -6.47 -8.63 -1.93
C ILE A 261 -6.80 -7.23 -2.46
N ASP A 262 -6.12 -6.85 -3.53
CA ASP A 262 -6.34 -5.60 -4.26
C ASP A 262 -7.58 -5.76 -5.15
N THR A 263 -8.63 -5.02 -4.84
CA THR A 263 -9.93 -5.12 -5.52
C THR A 263 -10.00 -4.39 -6.85
N ASN A 264 -8.99 -3.56 -7.17
CA ASN A 264 -8.90 -2.84 -8.44
C ASN A 264 -7.90 -3.52 -9.40
N HIS A 265 -7.14 -2.75 -10.16
CA HIS A 265 -6.14 -3.21 -11.13
C HIS A 265 -6.68 -4.30 -12.08
N SER A 266 -5.99 -5.43 -12.20
CA SER A 266 -6.44 -6.53 -13.09
C SER A 266 -7.56 -7.36 -12.47
N ASN A 267 -7.76 -7.31 -11.15
CA ASN A 267 -8.86 -7.99 -10.48
C ASN A 267 -10.23 -7.41 -10.89
N SER A 268 -10.33 -6.10 -11.08
CA SER A 268 -11.53 -5.45 -11.60
C SER A 268 -11.52 -5.25 -13.14
N GLY A 269 -10.44 -5.64 -13.82
CA GLY A 269 -10.21 -5.25 -15.21
C GLY A 269 -10.08 -3.73 -15.38
N LYS A 270 -9.68 -3.01 -14.32
CA LYS A 270 -9.65 -1.54 -14.20
C LYS A 270 -11.04 -0.87 -14.24
N GLN A 271 -12.09 -1.63 -14.01
CA GLN A 271 -13.43 -1.10 -13.80
C GLN A 271 -13.59 -0.78 -12.31
N TRP A 272 -13.37 0.46 -11.96
CA TRP A 272 -13.29 0.93 -10.57
C TRP A 272 -14.58 0.71 -9.77
N ASP A 273 -15.73 0.72 -10.41
CA ASP A 273 -17.06 0.49 -9.85
C ASP A 273 -17.32 -0.98 -9.47
N GLU A 274 -16.51 -1.91 -9.96
CA GLU A 274 -16.55 -3.34 -9.59
C GLU A 274 -15.93 -3.62 -8.21
N GLN A 275 -15.12 -2.74 -7.66
CA GLN A 275 -14.44 -2.96 -6.38
C GLN A 275 -15.38 -3.34 -5.22
N PRO A 276 -16.58 -2.73 -5.04
CA PRO A 276 -17.51 -3.13 -3.99
C PRO A 276 -18.02 -4.56 -4.14
N ARG A 277 -18.31 -5.00 -5.36
CA ARG A 277 -18.73 -6.36 -5.64
C ARG A 277 -17.62 -7.36 -5.30
N ILE A 278 -16.41 -7.09 -5.78
CA ILE A 278 -15.23 -7.93 -5.56
C ILE A 278 -14.93 -8.06 -4.06
N ALA A 279 -14.95 -6.95 -3.33
CA ALA A 279 -14.72 -6.96 -1.88
C ALA A 279 -15.71 -7.88 -1.14
N LYS A 280 -17.00 -7.82 -1.48
CA LYS A 280 -18.03 -8.67 -0.90
C LYS A 280 -17.87 -10.15 -1.30
N GLU A 281 -17.49 -10.43 -2.52
CA GLU A 281 -17.22 -11.80 -3.00
C GLU A 281 -16.05 -12.45 -2.23
N ILE A 282 -14.98 -11.68 -1.98
CA ILE A 282 -13.85 -12.16 -1.17
C ILE A 282 -14.32 -12.50 0.25
N LEU A 283 -15.08 -11.62 0.92
CA LEU A 283 -15.61 -11.91 2.25
C LEU A 283 -16.62 -13.06 2.25
N HIS A 284 -17.38 -13.24 1.17
CA HIS A 284 -18.21 -14.42 1.02
C HIS A 284 -17.38 -15.72 1.01
N SER A 285 -16.26 -15.71 0.26
CA SER A 285 -15.34 -16.87 0.21
C SER A 285 -14.74 -17.23 1.58
N THR A 286 -14.47 -16.24 2.45
CA THR A 286 -13.94 -16.51 3.80
C THR A 286 -14.93 -17.30 4.68
N ARG A 287 -16.24 -17.25 4.40
CA ARG A 287 -17.27 -17.97 5.16
C ARG A 287 -17.37 -19.45 4.79
N HIS A 288 -16.75 -19.86 3.70
CA HIS A 288 -16.83 -21.21 3.16
C HIS A 288 -15.54 -22.03 3.33
N SER A 289 -14.48 -21.46 3.93
CA SER A 289 -13.22 -22.16 4.15
C SER A 289 -12.42 -21.47 5.26
N ASP A 290 -12.09 -22.24 6.30
CA ASP A 290 -11.26 -21.77 7.41
C ASP A 290 -9.86 -21.37 6.93
N ASP A 291 -9.27 -22.11 5.98
CA ASP A 291 -7.97 -21.75 5.40
C ASP A 291 -8.01 -20.36 4.75
N ILE A 292 -9.08 -20.06 3.99
CA ILE A 292 -9.27 -18.75 3.36
C ILE A 292 -9.51 -17.68 4.44
N LEU A 293 -10.33 -17.96 5.44
CA LEU A 293 -10.60 -17.05 6.56
C LEU A 293 -9.32 -16.66 7.30
N HIS A 294 -8.45 -17.65 7.57
CA HIS A 294 -7.19 -17.40 8.26
C HIS A 294 -6.15 -16.71 7.38
N LEU A 295 -6.15 -16.98 6.06
CA LEU A 295 -5.18 -16.39 5.13
C LEU A 295 -5.52 -14.94 4.76
N VAL A 296 -6.81 -14.62 4.51
CA VAL A 296 -7.24 -13.27 4.08
C VAL A 296 -7.26 -12.33 5.27
N LYS A 297 -6.21 -11.50 5.38
CA LYS A 297 -6.07 -10.50 6.44
C LYS A 297 -6.71 -9.16 6.06
N GLY A 298 -6.84 -8.86 4.78
CA GLY A 298 -7.37 -7.56 4.38
C GLY A 298 -7.65 -7.39 2.90
N LEU A 299 -8.18 -6.21 2.61
CA LEU A 299 -8.49 -5.73 1.27
C LEU A 299 -7.71 -4.43 0.99
N MET A 300 -7.38 -4.21 -0.29
CA MET A 300 -6.81 -2.95 -0.77
C MET A 300 -7.77 -2.34 -1.79
N ILE A 301 -8.23 -1.12 -1.53
CA ILE A 301 -9.28 -0.45 -2.30
C ILE A 301 -8.80 0.93 -2.78
N GLU A 302 -8.98 1.21 -4.06
CA GLU A 302 -8.74 2.54 -4.63
C GLU A 302 -10.01 3.39 -4.54
N SER A 303 -9.98 4.36 -3.64
CA SER A 303 -11.09 5.22 -3.26
C SER A 303 -10.63 6.66 -3.07
N TYR A 304 -11.48 7.61 -3.44
CA TYR A 304 -11.23 9.02 -3.20
C TYR A 304 -12.54 9.77 -2.89
N ILE A 305 -12.59 11.10 -3.04
CA ILE A 305 -13.81 11.88 -2.77
C ILE A 305 -14.80 11.71 -3.92
N GLU A 306 -14.34 11.82 -5.17
CA GLU A 306 -15.16 11.75 -6.37
C GLU A 306 -14.91 10.46 -7.16
N ASP A 307 -15.96 9.96 -7.79
CA ASP A 307 -15.91 8.77 -8.65
C ASP A 307 -15.03 8.97 -9.90
N GLY A 308 -14.33 7.90 -10.28
CA GLY A 308 -13.58 7.83 -11.52
C GLY A 308 -12.22 8.50 -11.47
N ASN A 309 -11.80 9.06 -12.60
CA ASN A 309 -10.55 9.80 -12.71
C ASN A 309 -10.66 10.98 -13.67
N GLN A 310 -9.65 11.81 -13.68
CA GLN A 310 -9.49 12.99 -14.55
C GLN A 310 -8.03 13.11 -15.01
N LYS A 311 -7.78 14.04 -15.93
CA LYS A 311 -6.41 14.45 -16.28
C LYS A 311 -5.80 15.27 -15.12
N PRO A 312 -4.46 15.39 -15.02
CA PRO A 312 -3.82 16.20 -13.96
C PRO A 312 -4.31 17.64 -13.88
N ASP A 313 -4.71 18.23 -15.01
CA ASP A 313 -5.25 19.60 -15.17
C ASP A 313 -6.79 19.68 -15.08
N GLY A 314 -7.47 18.57 -14.73
CA GLY A 314 -8.94 18.47 -14.78
C GLY A 314 -9.69 19.33 -13.74
N GLY A 315 -9.04 19.75 -12.66
CA GLY A 315 -9.56 20.74 -11.70
C GLY A 315 -10.65 20.28 -10.75
N VAL A 316 -11.18 19.05 -10.84
CA VAL A 316 -12.20 18.54 -9.93
C VAL A 316 -11.55 18.13 -8.61
N TYR A 317 -11.97 18.76 -7.51
CA TYR A 317 -11.45 18.48 -6.17
C TYR A 317 -11.72 17.03 -5.75
N GLY A 318 -10.69 16.33 -5.23
CA GLY A 318 -10.82 14.97 -4.73
C GLY A 318 -11.13 13.91 -5.79
N LYS A 319 -10.87 14.19 -7.07
CA LYS A 319 -10.97 13.22 -8.16
C LYS A 319 -9.59 12.74 -8.58
N SER A 320 -9.40 11.42 -8.66
CA SER A 320 -8.09 10.84 -8.98
C SER A 320 -7.52 11.34 -10.31
N ILE A 321 -6.23 11.69 -10.33
CA ILE A 321 -5.49 12.07 -11.55
C ILE A 321 -4.67 10.90 -12.13
N THR A 322 -4.88 9.69 -11.60
CA THR A 322 -4.24 8.45 -12.05
C THR A 322 -5.30 7.38 -12.35
N ASP A 323 -5.25 6.19 -11.76
CA ASP A 323 -6.29 5.19 -12.00
C ASP A 323 -7.61 5.61 -11.31
N ALA A 324 -8.74 5.23 -11.89
CA ALA A 324 -10.05 5.61 -11.40
C ALA A 324 -10.37 4.95 -10.05
N CYS A 325 -11.03 5.72 -9.16
CA CYS A 325 -11.38 5.34 -7.79
C CYS A 325 -12.89 5.31 -7.60
N ILE A 326 -13.38 4.58 -6.60
CA ILE A 326 -14.74 4.78 -6.09
C ILE A 326 -14.79 6.07 -5.27
N GLY A 327 -15.90 6.81 -5.37
CA GLY A 327 -16.16 8.05 -4.63
C GLY A 327 -16.57 7.80 -3.18
N TRP A 328 -16.68 8.89 -2.41
CA TRP A 328 -16.91 8.82 -0.97
C TRP A 328 -18.20 8.09 -0.58
N ASP A 329 -19.32 8.40 -1.21
CA ASP A 329 -20.63 7.80 -0.83
C ASP A 329 -20.63 6.27 -0.99
N LYS A 330 -19.98 5.77 -2.06
CA LYS A 330 -19.80 4.33 -2.27
C LYS A 330 -18.83 3.73 -1.26
N THR A 331 -17.78 4.48 -0.92
CA THR A 331 -16.76 4.07 0.05
C THR A 331 -17.34 3.90 1.44
N GLU A 332 -18.02 4.91 1.96
CA GLU A 332 -18.63 4.87 3.29
C GLU A 332 -19.62 3.72 3.41
N ARG A 333 -20.53 3.60 2.44
CA ARG A 333 -21.47 2.48 2.39
C ARG A 333 -20.77 1.12 2.36
N LEU A 334 -19.74 0.97 1.50
CA LEU A 334 -18.99 -0.27 1.39
C LEU A 334 -18.34 -0.66 2.72
N ILE A 335 -17.73 0.27 3.44
CA ILE A 335 -17.07 -0.02 4.72
C ILE A 335 -18.08 -0.57 5.74
N TYR A 336 -19.28 0.02 5.83
CA TYR A 336 -20.35 -0.51 6.71
C TYR A 336 -20.82 -1.90 6.25
N GLU A 337 -21.05 -2.10 4.95
CA GLU A 337 -21.44 -3.42 4.40
C GLU A 337 -20.37 -4.49 4.70
N LEU A 338 -19.07 -4.15 4.61
CA LEU A 338 -17.98 -5.07 4.95
C LEU A 338 -17.93 -5.36 6.46
N ALA A 339 -18.21 -4.38 7.30
CA ALA A 339 -18.31 -4.57 8.75
C ALA A 339 -19.48 -5.48 9.12
N ASP A 340 -20.62 -5.39 8.43
CA ASP A 340 -21.77 -6.29 8.65
C ASP A 340 -21.50 -7.71 8.18
N LEU A 341 -20.64 -7.87 7.19
CA LEU A 341 -20.22 -9.18 6.67
C LEU A 341 -19.14 -9.85 7.55
N ARG A 342 -18.49 -9.11 8.44
CA ARG A 342 -17.44 -9.56 9.34
C ARG A 342 -18.02 -9.83 10.75
#